data_636e679babb65bf8c224f57e6607682c
#
_entry.id   636e679babb65bf8c224f57e6607682c
#
_cell.length_a   1.000
_cell.length_b   1.000
_cell.length_c   1.000
_cell.angle_alpha   90.00
_cell.angle_beta   90.00
_cell.angle_gamma   90.00
#
_symmetry.space_group_name_H-M   'P 1'
#
loop_
_entity.id
_entity.type
_entity.pdbx_description
1 polymer ?
#
loop_
_entity_poly.entity_id
_entity_poly.type
_entity_poly.pdbx_seq_one_letter_code
_entity_poly.pdbx_strand_id
1 'polypeptide(L)'
;YKQEKGLIDYNDMVSKFIDQDISPSFDVLFIDEAQDLSPLQWRMVRTLWAKANKTYIAGDDDQAIFRWAGADVDTFIALKEEVDHVDTLSQSYRIPGGPIHELSQDIIKKVTNRYDKYYLPRQEMGDLTRYSDVTQINMSQGEWLVLSTANYFLDDIKDLCELQGWYYSHKHKNSIKLDLLLAIQTWEKWRNFEHLLPVASIKNIYSYLGDNVTKGYQKGKTMDENEEGYYIAEC
;
A
#
# COMPACT_ATOMS: atom_id res chain seq x y z
N TYR A 1 9.53 -5.96 32.50
CA TYR A 1 10.65 -5.72 31.53
C TYR A 1 10.72 -4.25 31.12
N LYS A 2 9.64 -3.63 30.55
CA LYS A 2 9.65 -2.22 30.11
C LYS A 2 9.95 -1.26 31.27
N GLN A 3 9.22 -1.40 32.40
CA GLN A 3 9.41 -0.56 33.60
C GLN A 3 10.83 -0.65 34.15
N GLU A 4 11.39 -1.87 34.23
CA GLU A 4 12.75 -2.10 34.73
C GLU A 4 13.84 -1.47 33.84
N LYS A 5 13.56 -1.37 32.53
CA LYS A 5 14.51 -0.83 31.54
C LYS A 5 14.27 0.64 31.17
N GLY A 6 13.20 1.25 31.73
CA GLY A 6 12.82 2.62 31.39
C GLY A 6 12.37 2.78 29.93
N LEU A 7 11.93 1.70 29.29
CA LEU A 7 11.48 1.70 27.91
C LEU A 7 10.01 2.10 27.81
N ILE A 8 9.68 2.85 26.79
CA ILE A 8 8.29 3.21 26.44
C ILE A 8 8.01 2.79 24.99
N ASP A 9 6.80 2.32 24.73
CA ASP A 9 6.28 2.11 23.39
C ASP A 9 5.23 3.17 23.03
N TYR A 10 4.65 3.05 21.84
CA TYR A 10 3.64 4.01 21.38
C TYR A 10 2.40 4.06 22.27
N ASN A 11 1.94 2.93 22.81
CA ASN A 11 0.79 2.89 23.71
C ASN A 11 1.10 3.57 25.03
N ASP A 12 2.31 3.40 25.56
CA ASP A 12 2.78 4.08 26.77
C ASP A 12 2.83 5.63 26.55
N MET A 13 3.21 6.08 25.35
CA MET A 13 3.22 7.50 25.00
C MET A 13 1.81 8.07 24.98
N VAL A 14 0.86 7.38 24.35
CA VAL A 14 -0.56 7.80 24.31
C VAL A 14 -1.15 7.80 25.72
N SER A 15 -0.89 6.78 26.53
CA SER A 15 -1.35 6.71 27.91
C SER A 15 -0.82 7.89 28.74
N LYS A 16 0.48 8.19 28.65
CA LYS A 16 1.08 9.33 29.34
C LYS A 16 0.47 10.66 28.91
N PHE A 17 0.22 10.83 27.63
CA PHE A 17 -0.44 12.04 27.11
C PHE A 17 -1.83 12.24 27.77
N ILE A 18 -2.61 11.16 27.86
CA ILE A 18 -3.95 11.18 28.50
C ILE A 18 -3.82 11.47 30.00
N ASP A 19 -2.94 10.77 30.70
CA ASP A 19 -2.80 10.85 32.14
C ASP A 19 -2.27 12.20 32.61
N GLN A 20 -1.44 12.85 31.81
CA GLN A 20 -0.87 14.17 32.09
C GLN A 20 -1.77 15.33 31.66
N ASP A 21 -2.82 15.07 30.89
CA ASP A 21 -3.74 16.06 30.32
C ASP A 21 -3.04 17.28 29.66
N ILE A 22 -1.98 17.00 28.92
CA ILE A 22 -1.13 18.01 28.27
C ILE A 22 -1.65 18.48 26.91
N SER A 23 -2.91 18.14 26.58
CA SER A 23 -3.52 18.55 25.31
C SER A 23 -3.59 20.07 25.21
N PRO A 24 -3.17 20.67 24.08
CA PRO A 24 -3.43 22.07 23.79
C PRO A 24 -4.92 22.33 23.55
N SER A 25 -5.33 23.59 23.58
CA SER A 25 -6.65 24.01 23.12
C SER A 25 -6.65 24.20 21.61
N PHE A 26 -7.78 23.85 20.97
CA PHE A 26 -7.96 23.96 19.52
C PHE A 26 -9.21 24.78 19.20
N ASP A 27 -9.13 25.61 18.17
CA ASP A 27 -10.34 26.22 17.61
C ASP A 27 -11.16 25.18 16.86
N VAL A 28 -10.49 24.32 16.08
CA VAL A 28 -11.12 23.24 15.33
C VAL A 28 -10.24 21.98 15.39
N LEU A 29 -10.89 20.86 15.68
CA LEU A 29 -10.29 19.53 15.68
C LEU A 29 -10.94 18.68 14.57
N PHE A 30 -10.12 18.06 13.73
CA PHE A 30 -10.56 17.08 12.75
C PHE A 30 -10.01 15.71 13.09
N ILE A 31 -10.88 14.72 13.15
CA ILE A 31 -10.54 13.30 13.31
C ILE A 31 -11.01 12.59 12.04
N ASP A 32 -10.10 11.94 11.34
CA ASP A 32 -10.39 11.18 10.13
C ASP A 32 -10.17 9.68 10.36
N GLU A 33 -10.81 8.82 9.56
CA GLU A 33 -10.78 7.35 9.68
C GLU A 33 -11.10 6.85 11.10
N ALA A 34 -12.07 7.48 11.74
CA ALA A 34 -12.37 7.24 13.16
C ALA A 34 -12.84 5.81 13.48
N GLN A 35 -13.35 5.07 12.48
CA GLN A 35 -13.72 3.65 12.63
C GLN A 35 -12.54 2.73 12.93
N ASP A 36 -11.30 3.18 12.66
CA ASP A 36 -10.09 2.38 12.86
C ASP A 36 -9.41 2.62 14.20
N LEU A 37 -9.96 3.52 15.02
CA LEU A 37 -9.40 3.87 16.32
C LEU A 37 -9.60 2.75 17.35
N SER A 38 -8.53 2.42 18.07
CA SER A 38 -8.58 1.53 19.24
C SER A 38 -9.19 2.25 20.47
N PRO A 39 -9.62 1.50 21.52
CA PRO A 39 -10.13 2.11 22.75
C PRO A 39 -9.17 3.12 23.38
N LEU A 40 -7.86 2.88 23.33
CA LEU A 40 -6.85 3.81 23.84
C LEU A 40 -6.79 5.10 23.01
N GLN A 41 -6.87 4.99 21.70
CA GLN A 41 -6.91 6.15 20.80
C GLN A 41 -8.21 6.94 20.96
N TRP A 42 -9.35 6.27 21.18
CA TRP A 42 -10.60 6.93 21.53
C TRP A 42 -10.49 7.73 22.82
N ARG A 43 -9.83 7.20 23.86
CA ARG A 43 -9.56 7.98 25.08
C ARG A 43 -8.74 9.23 24.78
N MET A 44 -7.70 9.12 23.95
CA MET A 44 -6.90 10.27 23.51
C MET A 44 -7.76 11.29 22.74
N VAL A 45 -8.58 10.83 21.78
CA VAL A 45 -9.49 11.71 21.03
C VAL A 45 -10.45 12.46 21.98
N ARG A 46 -11.02 11.81 22.98
CA ARG A 46 -11.89 12.46 23.97
C ARG A 46 -11.15 13.52 24.79
N THR A 47 -9.89 13.31 25.13
CA THR A 47 -9.04 14.30 25.80
C THR A 47 -8.82 15.54 24.91
N LEU A 48 -8.59 15.31 23.60
CA LEU A 48 -8.44 16.40 22.62
C LEU A 48 -9.77 17.13 22.38
N TRP A 49 -10.85 16.38 22.21
CA TRP A 49 -12.19 16.90 21.96
C TRP A 49 -12.65 17.85 23.09
N ALA A 50 -12.43 17.47 24.34
CA ALA A 50 -12.78 18.28 25.49
C ALA A 50 -12.11 19.69 25.51
N LYS A 51 -11.04 19.87 24.71
CA LYS A 51 -10.30 21.15 24.63
C LYS A 51 -10.43 21.85 23.27
N ALA A 52 -11.34 21.36 22.41
CA ALA A 52 -11.64 21.95 21.12
C ALA A 52 -12.96 22.74 21.15
N ASN A 53 -13.01 23.90 20.49
CA ASN A 53 -14.22 24.67 20.33
C ASN A 53 -15.20 24.01 19.35
N LYS A 54 -14.68 23.39 18.29
CA LYS A 54 -15.43 22.59 17.33
C LYS A 54 -14.67 21.32 16.99
N THR A 55 -15.40 20.20 16.88
CA THR A 55 -14.81 18.93 16.50
C THR A 55 -15.61 18.32 15.35
N TYR A 56 -14.89 17.87 14.32
CA TYR A 56 -15.42 17.12 13.20
C TYR A 56 -14.80 15.72 13.21
N ILE A 57 -15.64 14.70 13.22
CA ILE A 57 -15.22 13.31 13.23
C ILE A 57 -15.77 12.66 11.97
N ALA A 58 -14.88 12.18 11.13
CA ALA A 58 -15.20 11.50 9.90
C ALA A 58 -14.77 10.03 9.98
N GLY A 59 -15.55 9.17 9.34
CA GLY A 59 -15.27 7.75 9.26
C GLY A 59 -16.36 7.00 8.51
N ASP A 60 -16.09 5.73 8.21
CA ASP A 60 -17.02 4.84 7.55
C ASP A 60 -16.98 3.45 8.21
N ASP A 61 -17.99 3.16 9.04
CA ASP A 61 -18.11 1.87 9.74
C ASP A 61 -18.18 0.67 8.80
N ASP A 62 -18.64 0.86 7.55
CA ASP A 62 -18.64 -0.18 6.52
C ASP A 62 -17.23 -0.50 6.00
N GLN A 63 -16.24 0.37 6.25
CA GLN A 63 -14.82 0.16 5.93
C GLN A 63 -13.99 -0.33 7.14
N ALA A 64 -14.62 -0.61 8.26
CA ALA A 64 -13.96 -1.04 9.49
C ALA A 64 -13.43 -2.48 9.42
N ILE A 65 -12.31 -2.67 8.75
CA ILE A 65 -11.67 -3.99 8.55
C ILE A 65 -10.60 -4.31 9.59
N PHE A 66 -10.30 -3.41 10.55
CA PHE A 66 -9.23 -3.57 11.52
C PHE A 66 -9.69 -3.97 12.93
N ARG A 67 -10.91 -4.51 13.09
CA ARG A 67 -11.36 -5.07 14.39
C ARG A 67 -10.38 -6.10 14.95
N TRP A 68 -9.81 -6.95 14.12
CA TRP A 68 -8.80 -7.93 14.52
C TRP A 68 -7.50 -7.30 15.06
N ALA A 69 -7.22 -6.06 14.68
CA ALA A 69 -6.08 -5.26 15.16
C ALA A 69 -6.42 -4.38 16.36
N GLY A 70 -7.67 -4.45 16.86
CA GLY A 70 -8.14 -3.73 18.04
C GLY A 70 -8.91 -2.44 17.76
N ALA A 71 -9.39 -2.21 16.54
CA ALA A 71 -10.29 -1.09 16.24
C ALA A 71 -11.63 -1.25 16.96
N ASP A 72 -12.11 -0.17 17.54
CA ASP A 72 -13.37 -0.09 18.30
C ASP A 72 -14.45 0.66 17.50
N VAL A 73 -15.01 -0.07 16.55
CA VAL A 73 -16.07 0.43 15.68
C VAL A 73 -17.35 0.71 16.44
N ASP A 74 -17.61 -0.01 17.51
CA ASP A 74 -18.82 0.15 18.30
C ASP A 74 -18.86 1.52 18.97
N THR A 75 -17.72 2.00 19.46
CA THR A 75 -17.60 3.40 19.94
C THR A 75 -17.86 4.40 18.83
N PHE A 76 -17.35 4.16 17.61
CA PHE A 76 -17.60 5.06 16.46
C PHE A 76 -19.10 5.12 16.12
N ILE A 77 -19.78 4.00 16.02
CA ILE A 77 -21.22 3.93 15.71
C ILE A 77 -22.05 4.63 16.82
N ALA A 78 -21.63 4.47 18.08
CA ALA A 78 -22.32 5.08 19.22
C ALA A 78 -22.20 6.62 19.28
N LEU A 79 -21.21 7.22 18.60
CA LEU A 79 -21.00 8.67 18.60
C LEU A 79 -22.23 9.48 18.15
N LYS A 80 -23.09 8.91 17.33
CA LYS A 80 -24.33 9.55 16.88
C LYS A 80 -25.23 10.03 18.02
N GLU A 81 -25.11 9.40 19.20
CA GLU A 81 -25.87 9.77 20.39
C GLU A 81 -25.17 10.89 21.22
N GLU A 82 -23.90 11.18 20.90
CA GLU A 82 -23.06 12.11 21.66
C GLU A 82 -22.81 13.44 20.91
N VAL A 83 -22.95 13.43 19.57
CA VAL A 83 -22.65 14.59 18.73
C VAL A 83 -23.88 15.43 18.44
N ASP A 84 -23.70 16.74 18.22
CA ASP A 84 -24.79 17.67 17.93
C ASP A 84 -25.42 17.43 16.57
N HIS A 85 -24.65 16.93 15.60
CA HIS A 85 -25.09 16.73 14.21
C HIS A 85 -24.37 15.57 13.54
N VAL A 86 -25.15 14.80 12.77
CA VAL A 86 -24.62 13.69 11.95
C VAL A 86 -25.01 13.91 10.51
N ASP A 87 -24.05 13.87 9.63
CA ASP A 87 -24.26 13.97 8.19
C ASP A 87 -23.68 12.74 7.46
N THR A 88 -24.33 12.34 6.37
CA THR A 88 -23.87 11.23 5.55
C THR A 88 -23.47 11.72 4.17
N LEU A 89 -22.18 11.53 3.80
CA LEU A 89 -21.70 11.83 2.47
C LEU A 89 -22.13 10.72 1.52
N SER A 90 -23.29 10.89 0.89
CA SER A 90 -23.95 9.84 0.12
C SER A 90 -23.44 9.69 -1.32
N GLN A 91 -22.62 10.59 -1.84
CA GLN A 91 -22.08 10.48 -3.19
C GLN A 91 -20.71 9.81 -3.20
N SER A 92 -20.60 8.66 -3.84
CA SER A 92 -19.32 8.02 -4.13
C SER A 92 -18.75 8.54 -5.46
N TYR A 93 -17.49 8.98 -5.42
CA TYR A 93 -16.71 9.35 -6.61
C TYR A 93 -15.74 8.24 -7.03
N ARG A 94 -15.74 7.13 -6.30
CA ARG A 94 -14.83 6.00 -6.50
C ARG A 94 -15.55 4.80 -7.12
N ILE A 95 -16.70 4.45 -6.59
CA ILE A 95 -17.45 3.24 -6.97
C ILE A 95 -18.28 3.50 -8.24
N PRO A 96 -18.08 2.75 -9.34
CA PRO A 96 -18.89 2.86 -10.54
C PRO A 96 -20.30 2.29 -10.32
N GLY A 97 -21.23 2.73 -11.12
CA GLY A 97 -22.60 2.22 -11.15
C GLY A 97 -22.70 0.78 -11.66
N GLY A 98 -23.91 0.23 -11.62
CA GLY A 98 -24.23 -1.11 -12.11
C GLY A 98 -23.74 -2.24 -11.21
N PRO A 99 -23.29 -3.38 -11.78
CA PRO A 99 -23.03 -4.62 -11.05
C PRO A 99 -22.04 -4.49 -9.89
N ILE A 100 -21.06 -3.59 -9.98
CA ILE A 100 -20.06 -3.38 -8.91
C ILE A 100 -20.72 -2.71 -7.71
N HIS A 101 -21.53 -1.67 -7.94
CA HIS A 101 -22.28 -1.01 -6.87
C HIS A 101 -23.29 -1.97 -6.23
N GLU A 102 -24.05 -2.71 -7.03
CA GLU A 102 -25.01 -3.70 -6.54
C GLU A 102 -24.35 -4.76 -5.65
N LEU A 103 -23.22 -5.32 -6.12
CA LEU A 103 -22.43 -6.28 -5.33
C LEU A 103 -21.94 -5.68 -4.01
N SER A 104 -21.46 -4.44 -4.03
CA SER A 104 -21.00 -3.77 -2.80
C SER A 104 -22.13 -3.60 -1.79
N GLN A 105 -23.32 -3.21 -2.25
CA GLN A 105 -24.51 -3.08 -1.40
C GLN A 105 -24.95 -4.43 -0.83
N ASP A 106 -24.92 -5.50 -1.64
CA ASP A 106 -25.31 -6.84 -1.20
C ASP A 106 -24.32 -7.44 -0.19
N ILE A 107 -23.04 -7.12 -0.30
CA ILE A 107 -22.04 -7.52 0.69
C ILE A 107 -22.27 -6.80 2.01
N ILE A 108 -22.45 -5.48 1.97
CA ILE A 108 -22.55 -4.67 3.19
C ILE A 108 -23.83 -4.94 3.99
N LYS A 109 -24.91 -5.31 3.33
CA LYS A 109 -26.16 -5.74 4.00
C LYS A 109 -25.99 -6.96 4.93
N LYS A 110 -24.90 -7.72 4.78
CA LYS A 110 -24.58 -8.85 5.65
C LYS A 110 -23.95 -8.43 6.99
N VAL A 111 -23.51 -7.19 7.09
CA VAL A 111 -22.97 -6.63 8.33
C VAL A 111 -24.12 -6.19 9.20
N THR A 112 -24.25 -6.79 10.39
CA THR A 112 -25.40 -6.55 11.30
C THR A 112 -25.23 -5.34 12.18
N ASN A 113 -24.01 -5.01 12.60
CA ASN A 113 -23.72 -3.84 13.43
C ASN A 113 -23.08 -2.75 12.57
N ARG A 114 -23.92 -1.88 12.06
CA ARG A 114 -23.52 -0.76 11.19
C ARG A 114 -24.49 0.40 11.33
N TYR A 115 -24.04 1.60 10.96
CA TYR A 115 -24.91 2.75 10.75
C TYR A 115 -25.68 2.55 9.43
N ASP A 116 -27.01 2.67 9.46
CA ASP A 116 -27.82 2.50 8.25
C ASP A 116 -27.64 3.70 7.33
N LYS A 117 -26.98 3.47 6.21
CA LYS A 117 -26.66 4.48 5.21
C LYS A 117 -26.67 3.87 3.81
N TYR A 118 -26.89 4.72 2.83
CA TYR A 118 -26.84 4.40 1.43
C TYR A 118 -25.99 5.41 0.70
N TYR A 119 -25.23 4.99 -0.30
CA TYR A 119 -24.48 5.90 -1.17
C TYR A 119 -24.84 5.70 -2.64
N LEU A 120 -24.76 6.80 -3.39
CA LEU A 120 -24.92 6.83 -4.83
C LEU A 120 -23.58 6.54 -5.51
N PRO A 121 -23.55 5.69 -6.54
CA PRO A 121 -22.35 5.46 -7.32
C PRO A 121 -22.02 6.67 -8.18
N ARG A 122 -20.81 6.72 -8.74
CA ARG A 122 -20.50 7.67 -9.81
C ARG A 122 -21.28 7.30 -11.08
N GLN A 123 -21.31 8.24 -12.05
CA GLN A 123 -22.16 8.08 -13.27
C GLN A 123 -21.66 6.97 -14.21
N GLU A 124 -20.34 6.73 -14.25
CA GLU A 124 -19.80 5.69 -15.12
C GLU A 124 -20.23 4.30 -14.63
N MET A 125 -20.54 3.44 -15.58
CA MET A 125 -20.90 2.05 -15.31
C MET A 125 -19.63 1.20 -15.22
N GLY A 126 -19.64 0.25 -14.30
CA GLY A 126 -18.59 -0.76 -14.17
C GLY A 126 -19.10 -2.14 -14.55
N ASP A 127 -18.19 -3.00 -14.97
CA ASP A 127 -18.47 -4.38 -15.30
C ASP A 127 -17.99 -5.33 -14.22
N LEU A 128 -18.69 -6.44 -14.05
CA LEU A 128 -18.35 -7.51 -13.12
C LEU A 128 -18.31 -8.85 -13.85
N THR A 129 -17.16 -9.46 -13.92
CA THR A 129 -16.99 -10.80 -14.48
C THR A 129 -16.47 -11.75 -13.41
N ARG A 130 -16.99 -12.96 -13.36
CA ARG A 130 -16.57 -14.02 -12.44
C ARG A 130 -15.80 -15.08 -13.19
N TYR A 131 -14.65 -15.45 -12.67
CA TYR A 131 -13.81 -16.53 -13.19
C TYR A 131 -13.68 -17.60 -12.10
N SER A 132 -13.55 -18.85 -12.51
CA SER A 132 -13.31 -19.97 -11.61
C SER A 132 -11.82 -20.20 -11.36
N ASP A 133 -10.96 -19.70 -12.25
CA ASP A 133 -9.52 -19.86 -12.20
C ASP A 133 -8.82 -18.60 -12.71
N VAL A 134 -7.70 -18.24 -12.08
CA VAL A 134 -6.92 -17.06 -12.42
C VAL A 134 -6.34 -17.11 -13.84
N THR A 135 -6.06 -18.29 -14.35
CA THR A 135 -5.52 -18.49 -15.71
C THR A 135 -6.48 -18.07 -16.82
N GLN A 136 -7.78 -17.93 -16.49
CA GLN A 136 -8.80 -17.44 -17.42
C GLN A 136 -8.77 -15.93 -17.60
N ILE A 137 -8.02 -15.21 -16.75
CA ILE A 137 -7.96 -13.76 -16.76
C ILE A 137 -6.81 -13.31 -17.66
N ASN A 138 -7.14 -12.59 -18.73
CA ASN A 138 -6.12 -11.97 -19.56
C ASN A 138 -5.74 -10.59 -19.02
N MET A 139 -4.59 -10.50 -18.38
CA MET A 139 -4.04 -9.27 -17.81
C MET A 139 -2.98 -8.61 -18.70
N SER A 140 -2.89 -8.99 -19.98
CA SER A 140 -1.87 -8.47 -20.91
C SER A 140 -2.07 -6.99 -21.30
N GLN A 141 -3.24 -6.42 -21.05
CA GLN A 141 -3.58 -5.04 -21.38
C GLN A 141 -4.26 -4.35 -20.21
N GLY A 142 -4.12 -3.02 -20.15
CA GLY A 142 -4.69 -2.19 -19.09
C GLY A 142 -3.87 -2.20 -17.80
N GLU A 143 -4.42 -1.55 -16.79
CA GLU A 143 -3.87 -1.51 -15.43
C GLU A 143 -4.71 -2.39 -14.52
N TRP A 144 -4.05 -3.29 -13.81
CA TRP A 144 -4.70 -4.27 -12.94
C TRP A 144 -4.29 -4.07 -11.49
N LEU A 145 -5.27 -4.04 -10.61
CA LEU A 145 -5.06 -4.16 -9.17
C LEU A 145 -5.61 -5.51 -8.70
N VAL A 146 -4.71 -6.36 -8.21
CA VAL A 146 -5.08 -7.68 -7.69
C VAL A 146 -5.09 -7.64 -6.18
N LEU A 147 -6.24 -7.97 -5.58
CA LEU A 147 -6.43 -8.02 -4.14
C LEU A 147 -6.71 -9.45 -3.68
N SER A 148 -6.19 -9.79 -2.51
CA SER A 148 -6.43 -11.08 -1.88
C SER A 148 -6.52 -10.94 -0.36
N THR A 149 -7.24 -11.85 0.29
CA THR A 149 -7.39 -11.91 1.75
C THR A 149 -6.11 -12.33 2.45
N ALA A 150 -5.21 -13.07 1.78
CA ALA A 150 -3.91 -13.46 2.32
C ALA A 150 -2.83 -13.45 1.22
N ASN A 151 -1.59 -13.12 1.63
CA ASN A 151 -0.48 -12.96 0.67
C ASN A 151 -0.17 -14.22 -0.14
N TYR A 152 -0.33 -15.40 0.45
CA TYR A 152 -0.02 -16.66 -0.23
C TYR A 152 -0.94 -16.96 -1.43
N PHE A 153 -2.17 -16.42 -1.44
CA PHE A 153 -3.05 -16.54 -2.61
C PHE A 153 -2.57 -15.68 -3.81
N LEU A 154 -1.66 -14.75 -3.59
CA LEU A 154 -1.08 -13.97 -4.68
C LEU A 154 0.07 -14.70 -5.39
N ASP A 155 0.55 -15.81 -4.85
CA ASP A 155 1.73 -16.49 -5.40
C ASP A 155 1.39 -17.13 -6.76
N ASP A 156 0.23 -17.78 -6.89
CA ASP A 156 -0.23 -18.33 -8.19
C ASP A 156 -0.34 -17.24 -9.27
N ILE A 157 -0.73 -16.03 -8.88
CA ILE A 157 -0.86 -14.89 -9.80
C ILE A 157 0.51 -14.33 -10.18
N LYS A 158 1.47 -14.29 -9.24
CA LYS A 158 2.84 -13.91 -9.54
C LYS A 158 3.49 -14.89 -10.49
N ASP A 159 3.32 -16.19 -10.23
CA ASP A 159 3.85 -17.26 -11.10
C ASP A 159 3.25 -17.15 -12.51
N LEU A 160 1.95 -16.86 -12.62
CA LEU A 160 1.31 -16.60 -13.91
C LEU A 160 1.90 -15.36 -14.60
N CYS A 161 2.09 -14.26 -13.88
CA CYS A 161 2.71 -13.06 -14.43
C CYS A 161 4.12 -13.31 -14.93
N GLU A 162 4.93 -14.06 -14.17
CA GLU A 162 6.30 -14.45 -14.55
C GLU A 162 6.32 -15.35 -15.78
N LEU A 163 5.42 -16.35 -15.84
CA LEU A 163 5.28 -17.23 -16.98
C LEU A 163 4.87 -16.49 -18.26
N GLN A 164 4.01 -15.51 -18.15
CA GLN A 164 3.53 -14.69 -19.27
C GLN A 164 4.43 -13.49 -19.59
N GLY A 165 5.47 -13.25 -18.79
CA GLY A 165 6.33 -12.08 -18.93
C GLY A 165 5.65 -10.76 -18.59
N TRP A 166 4.61 -10.78 -17.80
CA TRP A 166 3.91 -9.56 -17.35
C TRP A 166 4.62 -8.91 -16.19
N TYR A 167 4.81 -7.59 -16.28
CA TYR A 167 5.38 -6.81 -15.19
C TYR A 167 4.35 -6.61 -14.07
N TYR A 168 4.78 -6.80 -12.82
CA TYR A 168 3.96 -6.50 -11.64
C TYR A 168 4.75 -5.84 -10.51
N SER A 169 4.04 -5.20 -9.60
CA SER A 169 4.58 -4.67 -8.35
C SER A 169 3.82 -5.25 -7.15
N HIS A 170 4.52 -5.65 -6.11
CA HIS A 170 3.95 -6.14 -4.87
C HIS A 170 4.68 -5.55 -3.67
N LYS A 171 3.95 -4.85 -2.77
CA LYS A 171 4.51 -4.22 -1.57
C LYS A 171 5.76 -3.37 -1.85
N HIS A 172 5.67 -2.48 -2.84
CA HIS A 172 6.75 -1.59 -3.29
C HIS A 172 7.97 -2.30 -3.88
N LYS A 173 7.87 -3.61 -4.17
CA LYS A 173 8.88 -4.36 -4.90
C LYS A 173 8.37 -4.68 -6.30
N ASN A 174 9.18 -4.39 -7.28
CA ASN A 174 8.89 -4.69 -8.68
C ASN A 174 9.35 -6.12 -9.04
N SER A 175 8.61 -6.80 -9.93
CA SER A 175 8.97 -8.11 -10.45
C SER A 175 10.32 -8.09 -11.18
N ILE A 176 10.63 -6.97 -11.84
CA ILE A 176 11.92 -6.73 -12.49
C ILE A 176 12.65 -5.63 -11.72
N LYS A 177 13.88 -5.92 -11.31
CA LYS A 177 14.74 -4.93 -10.64
C LYS A 177 15.14 -3.85 -11.64
N LEU A 178 15.04 -2.58 -11.25
CA LEU A 178 15.44 -1.45 -12.10
C LEU A 178 16.90 -1.58 -12.56
N ASP A 179 17.80 -2.01 -11.69
CA ASP A 179 19.21 -2.21 -12.01
C ASP A 179 19.42 -3.25 -13.10
N LEU A 180 18.59 -4.32 -13.14
CA LEU A 180 18.60 -5.32 -14.22
C LEU A 180 18.15 -4.71 -15.55
N LEU A 181 17.08 -3.90 -15.54
CA LEU A 181 16.62 -3.20 -16.75
C LEU A 181 17.69 -2.25 -17.27
N LEU A 182 18.33 -1.49 -16.39
CA LEU A 182 19.44 -0.62 -16.74
C LEU A 182 20.65 -1.42 -17.31
N ALA A 183 20.95 -2.57 -16.73
CA ALA A 183 22.01 -3.44 -17.22
C ALA A 183 21.69 -3.95 -18.65
N ILE A 184 20.46 -4.39 -18.90
CA ILE A 184 20.00 -4.85 -20.24
C ILE A 184 20.05 -3.70 -21.25
N GLN A 185 19.53 -2.53 -20.92
CA GLN A 185 19.56 -1.36 -21.80
C GLN A 185 20.99 -0.92 -22.13
N THR A 186 21.86 -0.95 -21.14
CA THR A 186 23.28 -0.60 -21.30
C THR A 186 24.01 -1.64 -22.17
N TRP A 187 23.72 -2.94 -21.95
CA TRP A 187 24.22 -4.02 -22.80
C TRP A 187 23.80 -3.85 -24.27
N GLU A 188 22.52 -3.54 -24.54
CA GLU A 188 22.03 -3.34 -25.88
C GLU A 188 22.66 -2.13 -26.58
N LYS A 189 22.86 -1.01 -25.85
CA LYS A 189 23.61 0.13 -26.36
C LYS A 189 25.05 -0.25 -26.69
N TRP A 190 25.73 -0.92 -25.77
CA TRP A 190 27.12 -1.32 -25.95
C TRP A 190 27.28 -2.23 -27.17
N ARG A 191 26.44 -3.23 -27.27
CA ARG A 191 26.45 -4.19 -28.39
C ARG A 191 26.23 -3.53 -29.75
N ASN A 192 25.38 -2.51 -29.82
CA ASN A 192 24.90 -1.97 -31.09
C ASN A 192 25.58 -0.67 -31.52
N PHE A 193 25.96 0.20 -30.57
CA PHE A 193 26.29 1.59 -30.91
C PHE A 193 27.46 2.22 -30.13
N GLU A 194 27.81 1.72 -28.98
CA GLU A 194 28.79 2.38 -28.10
C GLU A 194 29.92 1.42 -27.71
N HIS A 195 31.15 1.75 -28.10
CA HIS A 195 32.32 0.94 -27.75
C HIS A 195 32.95 1.34 -26.40
N LEU A 196 32.58 2.50 -25.85
CA LEU A 196 33.07 3.02 -24.58
C LEU A 196 31.91 3.15 -23.60
N LEU A 197 32.03 2.53 -22.44
CA LEU A 197 31.07 2.63 -21.36
C LEU A 197 31.78 2.95 -20.04
N PRO A 198 31.12 3.70 -19.14
CA PRO A 198 31.65 3.87 -17.77
C PRO A 198 31.82 2.51 -17.09
N VAL A 199 32.92 2.34 -16.38
CA VAL A 199 33.26 1.09 -15.64
C VAL A 199 32.11 0.67 -14.69
N ALA A 200 31.43 1.62 -14.06
CA ALA A 200 30.26 1.34 -13.22
C ALA A 200 29.13 0.62 -13.98
N SER A 201 28.87 1.03 -15.24
CA SER A 201 27.88 0.41 -16.11
C SER A 201 28.26 -1.01 -16.51
N ILE A 202 29.52 -1.25 -16.82
CA ILE A 202 30.06 -2.57 -17.11
C ILE A 202 29.96 -3.47 -15.87
N LYS A 203 30.38 -3.00 -14.71
CA LYS A 203 30.24 -3.74 -13.44
C LYS A 203 28.80 -4.14 -13.15
N ASN A 204 27.83 -3.25 -13.46
CA ASN A 204 26.39 -3.56 -13.33
C ASN A 204 25.97 -4.70 -14.26
N ILE A 205 26.36 -4.65 -15.55
CA ILE A 205 26.08 -5.73 -16.52
C ILE A 205 26.64 -7.05 -16.00
N TYR A 206 27.92 -7.08 -15.64
CA TYR A 206 28.60 -8.31 -15.18
C TYR A 206 28.00 -8.87 -13.89
N SER A 207 27.34 -8.05 -13.05
CA SER A 207 26.70 -8.54 -11.83
C SER A 207 25.51 -9.49 -12.09
N TYR A 208 24.94 -9.43 -13.30
CA TYR A 208 23.82 -10.26 -13.73
C TYR A 208 24.21 -11.42 -14.67
N LEU A 209 25.47 -11.46 -15.13
CA LEU A 209 25.97 -12.56 -15.94
C LEU A 209 26.41 -13.74 -15.05
N GLY A 210 26.12 -14.96 -15.49
CA GLY A 210 26.56 -16.16 -14.79
C GLY A 210 28.06 -16.40 -14.94
N ASP A 211 28.64 -17.14 -13.99
CA ASP A 211 30.08 -17.43 -13.93
C ASP A 211 30.62 -18.11 -15.22
N ASN A 212 29.78 -18.80 -15.94
CA ASN A 212 30.15 -19.44 -17.20
C ASN A 212 30.34 -18.47 -18.38
N VAL A 213 29.75 -17.28 -18.29
CA VAL A 213 29.83 -16.23 -19.32
C VAL A 213 31.00 -15.28 -19.03
N THR A 214 31.38 -15.16 -17.79
CA THR A 214 32.43 -14.22 -17.31
C THR A 214 33.79 -14.92 -17.12
N LYS A 215 34.13 -15.86 -18.01
CA LYS A 215 35.38 -16.64 -17.93
C LYS A 215 36.58 -15.68 -17.88
N GLY A 216 37.32 -15.67 -16.75
CA GLY A 216 38.45 -14.77 -16.53
C GLY A 216 38.11 -13.51 -15.70
N TYR A 217 36.82 -13.18 -15.54
CA TYR A 217 36.36 -12.09 -14.70
C TYR A 217 35.72 -12.64 -13.42
N GLN A 218 36.30 -12.39 -12.27
CA GLN A 218 35.72 -12.78 -10.98
C GLN A 218 35.01 -11.59 -10.34
N LYS A 219 33.79 -11.84 -9.84
CA LYS A 219 33.01 -10.86 -9.08
C LYS A 219 33.87 -10.27 -7.96
N GLY A 220 34.10 -8.96 -7.99
CA GLY A 220 34.94 -8.25 -7.01
C GLY A 220 36.39 -7.99 -7.41
N LYS A 221 36.86 -8.45 -8.57
CA LYS A 221 38.16 -8.01 -9.09
C LYS A 221 38.04 -6.64 -9.74
N THR A 222 39.09 -5.83 -9.60
CA THR A 222 39.23 -4.56 -10.31
C THR A 222 39.28 -4.80 -11.81
N MET A 223 38.42 -4.10 -12.56
CA MET A 223 38.56 -3.98 -14.01
C MET A 223 39.69 -2.99 -14.32
N ASP A 224 40.46 -3.27 -15.35
CA ASP A 224 41.37 -2.28 -15.90
C ASP A 224 40.57 -1.09 -16.44
N GLU A 225 40.89 0.09 -15.95
CA GLU A 225 40.27 1.35 -16.32
C GLU A 225 41.26 2.12 -17.19
N ASN A 226 40.76 2.72 -18.28
CA ASN A 226 41.57 3.71 -18.96
C ASN A 226 41.72 5.00 -18.11
N GLU A 227 42.54 5.92 -18.54
CA GLU A 227 42.79 7.20 -17.80
C GLU A 227 41.51 8.04 -17.61
N GLU A 228 40.44 7.78 -18.41
CA GLU A 228 39.14 8.46 -18.33
C GLU A 228 38.12 7.65 -17.50
N GLY A 229 38.45 6.48 -17.01
CA GLY A 229 37.55 5.61 -16.26
C GLY A 229 36.55 4.87 -17.10
N TYR A 230 36.84 4.57 -18.35
CA TYR A 230 35.98 3.81 -19.27
C TYR A 230 36.60 2.45 -19.57
N TYR A 231 35.75 1.45 -19.78
CA TYR A 231 36.15 0.15 -20.28
C TYR A 231 36.03 0.12 -21.81
N ILE A 232 37.10 -0.29 -22.49
CA ILE A 232 37.13 -0.46 -23.93
C ILE A 232 36.81 -1.94 -24.19
N ALA A 233 35.75 -2.22 -24.93
CA ALA A 233 35.46 -3.57 -25.42
C ALA A 233 36.47 -3.89 -26.53
N GLU A 234 37.30 -4.90 -26.32
CA GLU A 234 38.01 -5.57 -27.42
C GLU A 234 37.00 -6.38 -28.26
N CYS A 235 36.87 -6.05 -29.54
CA CYS A 235 36.03 -6.74 -30.51
C CYS A 235 36.51 -8.16 -30.82
#